data_42696a938c0547c2193c1498b6f9473e
#
_entry.id   42696a938c0547c2193c1498b6f9473e
#
_cell.length_a   1.000
_cell.length_b   1.000
_cell.length_c   1.000
_cell.angle_alpha   90.00
_cell.angle_beta   90.00
_cell.angle_gamma   90.00
#
_symmetry.space_group_name_H-M   'P 1'
#
loop_
_entity.id
_entity.type
_entity.pdbx_description
1 polymer ?
#
loop_
_entity_poly.entity_id
_entity_poly.type
_entity_poly.pdbx_seq_one_letter_code
_entity_poly.pdbx_strand_id
1 'polypeptide(L)'
;MKTHAAVRAPTATWTWSLGPALLVCLAAPAFFVLRVPWLGWILLAAALVGAWLVDRHHHVSVMPGGEEPSLLRDLSLVAVGQLIVSSIPLHAELDNLAMVRFTLALGGAVVVPYLISRFVYRDYAIRFPWRGGGKWTRLQWGWLVGVLALGWLILPFYFLTSGVYQNWPVVNTPELIARLFVGVGAVGIWDELFFICTVFVLLRRHFVIWQANVLQTVVFVAFLWELGYQAWGPVLTIPFALVQAVVFLRTRSLAYVVSVHLLFDAVVFLVLVHAHNPGAISVFLV
;
A
#
# COMPACT_ATOMS: atom_id res chain seq x y z
N MET A 1 -21.99 -5.16 28.39
CA MET A 1 -22.08 -5.65 27.00
C MET A 1 -22.56 -4.47 26.15
N LYS A 2 -21.65 -3.69 25.54
CA LYS A 2 -22.01 -2.58 24.65
C LYS A 2 -22.34 -3.17 23.28
N THR A 3 -23.59 -3.15 22.89
CA THR A 3 -24.06 -3.49 21.54
C THR A 3 -23.39 -2.54 20.57
N HIS A 4 -22.44 -3.04 19.75
CA HIS A 4 -21.92 -2.29 18.61
C HIS A 4 -23.09 -2.10 17.63
N ALA A 5 -23.57 -0.88 17.52
CA ALA A 5 -24.48 -0.48 16.45
C ALA A 5 -23.84 -0.89 15.12
N ALA A 6 -24.56 -1.64 14.30
CA ALA A 6 -24.10 -2.05 12.98
C ALA A 6 -23.89 -0.78 12.15
N VAL A 7 -22.64 -0.47 11.83
CA VAL A 7 -22.30 0.60 10.89
C VAL A 7 -22.96 0.25 9.56
N ARG A 8 -23.89 1.09 9.13
CA ARG A 8 -24.63 0.91 7.87
C ARG A 8 -23.61 0.85 6.73
N ALA A 9 -23.62 -0.24 5.95
CA ALA A 9 -22.73 -0.37 4.82
C ALA A 9 -22.95 0.80 3.85
N PRO A 10 -21.88 1.52 3.41
CA PRO A 10 -22.03 2.64 2.47
C PRO A 10 -22.72 2.14 1.20
N THR A 11 -23.73 2.84 0.74
CA THR A 11 -24.38 2.58 -0.55
C THR A 11 -23.50 3.12 -1.67
N ALA A 12 -23.46 2.43 -2.83
CA ALA A 12 -22.69 2.85 -4.00
C ALA A 12 -23.31 4.12 -4.63
N THR A 13 -23.06 5.27 -4.05
CA THR A 13 -23.47 6.57 -4.55
C THR A 13 -22.26 7.46 -4.77
N TRP A 14 -22.28 8.24 -5.84
CA TRP A 14 -21.36 9.36 -6.05
C TRP A 14 -21.68 10.42 -4.98
N THR A 15 -20.94 10.38 -3.88
CA THR A 15 -21.11 11.34 -2.79
C THR A 15 -20.06 12.44 -2.93
N TRP A 16 -20.37 13.63 -2.38
CA TRP A 16 -19.42 14.75 -2.29
C TRP A 16 -18.09 14.35 -1.63
N SER A 17 -18.12 13.31 -0.79
CA SER A 17 -16.93 12.71 -0.15
C SER A 17 -15.91 12.13 -1.13
N LEU A 18 -16.33 11.73 -2.33
CA LEU A 18 -15.43 11.12 -3.32
C LEU A 18 -14.41 12.13 -3.88
N GLY A 19 -14.80 13.41 -4.02
CA GLY A 19 -13.89 14.46 -4.49
C GLY A 19 -12.62 14.57 -3.63
N PRO A 20 -12.74 14.84 -2.32
CA PRO A 20 -11.59 14.86 -1.40
C PRO A 20 -10.79 13.55 -1.38
N ALA A 21 -11.45 12.40 -1.44
CA ALA A 21 -10.77 11.11 -1.47
C ALA A 21 -9.97 10.90 -2.77
N LEU A 22 -10.50 11.33 -3.91
CA LEU A 22 -9.74 11.33 -5.18
C LEU A 22 -8.52 12.25 -5.10
N LEU A 23 -8.67 13.46 -4.56
CA LEU A 23 -7.56 14.41 -4.45
C LEU A 23 -6.44 13.87 -3.57
N VAL A 24 -6.75 13.27 -2.41
CA VAL A 24 -5.72 12.69 -1.55
C VAL A 24 -5.02 11.51 -2.22
N CYS A 25 -5.73 10.68 -2.96
CA CYS A 25 -5.11 9.55 -3.67
C CYS A 25 -4.30 9.99 -4.90
N LEU A 26 -4.75 11.02 -5.62
CA LEU A 26 -4.03 11.60 -6.77
C LEU A 26 -2.76 12.37 -6.38
N ALA A 27 -2.60 12.72 -5.11
CA ALA A 27 -1.34 13.27 -4.62
C ALA A 27 -0.17 12.28 -4.78
N ALA A 28 -0.41 10.96 -4.65
CA ALA A 28 0.62 9.94 -4.85
C ALA A 28 1.20 9.94 -6.28
N PRO A 29 0.42 9.90 -7.37
CA PRO A 29 0.95 10.10 -8.71
C PRO A 29 1.70 11.43 -8.89
N ALA A 30 1.26 12.51 -8.26
CA ALA A 30 1.96 13.79 -8.34
C ALA A 30 3.35 13.73 -7.68
N PHE A 31 3.47 13.08 -6.52
CA PHE A 31 4.74 12.88 -5.84
C PHE A 31 5.65 11.88 -6.57
N PHE A 32 5.12 10.69 -6.90
CA PHE A 32 5.93 9.52 -7.22
C PHE A 32 6.04 9.24 -8.71
N VAL A 33 5.06 9.63 -9.53
CA VAL A 33 5.09 9.40 -10.98
C VAL A 33 5.55 10.64 -11.72
N LEU A 34 4.86 11.77 -11.47
CA LEU A 34 5.17 13.05 -12.12
C LEU A 34 6.39 13.75 -11.51
N ARG A 35 6.72 13.41 -10.25
CA ARG A 35 7.81 14.04 -9.47
C ARG A 35 7.66 15.55 -9.36
N VAL A 36 6.41 16.01 -9.13
CA VAL A 36 6.04 17.42 -8.95
C VAL A 36 5.53 17.62 -7.52
N PRO A 37 6.40 17.74 -6.51
CA PRO A 37 6.01 17.74 -5.09
C PRO A 37 5.02 18.86 -4.72
N TRP A 38 5.18 20.04 -5.28
CA TRP A 38 4.26 21.16 -5.01
C TRP A 38 2.82 20.84 -5.44
N LEU A 39 2.62 20.10 -6.54
CA LEU A 39 1.30 19.64 -6.96
C LEU A 39 0.72 18.64 -5.95
N GLY A 40 1.53 17.70 -5.48
CA GLY A 40 1.13 16.77 -4.42
C GLY A 40 0.66 17.49 -3.15
N TRP A 41 1.39 18.51 -2.70
CA TRP A 41 1.02 19.32 -1.54
C TRP A 41 -0.29 20.09 -1.75
N ILE A 42 -0.48 20.69 -2.92
CA ILE A 42 -1.74 21.38 -3.26
C ILE A 42 -2.91 20.39 -3.25
N LEU A 43 -2.74 19.20 -3.84
CA LEU A 43 -3.79 18.17 -3.87
C LEU A 43 -4.14 17.71 -2.45
N LEU A 44 -3.15 17.48 -1.57
CA LEU A 44 -3.39 17.12 -0.17
C LEU A 44 -4.12 18.25 0.58
N ALA A 45 -3.68 19.49 0.42
CA ALA A 45 -4.34 20.64 1.06
C ALA A 45 -5.79 20.80 0.58
N ALA A 46 -6.04 20.71 -0.72
CA ALA A 46 -7.37 20.78 -1.31
C ALA A 46 -8.27 19.61 -0.83
N ALA A 47 -7.68 18.38 -0.72
CA ALA A 47 -8.39 17.23 -0.17
C ALA A 47 -8.84 17.46 1.27
N LEU A 48 -7.96 17.99 2.13
CA LEU A 48 -8.30 18.23 3.54
C LEU A 48 -9.33 19.35 3.70
N VAL A 49 -9.22 20.43 2.92
CA VAL A 49 -10.24 21.50 2.90
C VAL A 49 -11.58 20.95 2.42
N GLY A 50 -11.58 20.16 1.33
CA GLY A 50 -12.81 19.54 0.83
C GLY A 50 -13.44 18.58 1.83
N ALA A 51 -12.63 17.75 2.51
CA ALA A 51 -13.11 16.85 3.55
C ALA A 51 -13.70 17.59 4.74
N TRP A 52 -13.09 18.70 5.16
CA TRP A 52 -13.61 19.57 6.21
C TRP A 52 -14.96 20.19 5.83
N LEU A 53 -15.12 20.64 4.58
CA LEU A 53 -16.40 21.15 4.09
C LEU A 53 -17.48 20.07 4.10
N VAL A 54 -17.16 18.86 3.65
CA VAL A 54 -18.08 17.70 3.67
C VAL A 54 -18.50 17.37 5.10
N ASP A 55 -17.55 17.25 6.03
CA ASP A 55 -17.87 16.96 7.43
C ASP A 55 -18.77 18.05 8.06
N ARG A 56 -18.52 19.34 7.75
CA ARG A 56 -19.37 20.44 8.23
C ARG A 56 -20.82 20.33 7.73
N HIS A 57 -21.02 19.98 6.47
CA HIS A 57 -22.36 19.81 5.92
C HIS A 57 -23.08 18.60 6.52
N HIS A 58 -22.38 17.51 6.80
CA HIS A 58 -22.95 16.31 7.42
C HIS A 58 -23.37 16.55 8.89
N HIS A 59 -22.57 17.26 9.68
CA HIS A 59 -22.92 17.57 11.09
C HIS A 59 -24.19 18.41 11.25
N VAL A 60 -24.61 19.14 10.22
CA VAL A 60 -25.86 19.90 10.22
C VAL A 60 -27.09 19.00 9.99
N SER A 61 -26.90 17.80 9.44
CA SER A 61 -27.96 16.91 8.94
C SER A 61 -28.23 15.68 9.82
N VAL A 62 -27.37 15.36 10.80
CA VAL A 62 -27.43 14.11 11.59
C VAL A 62 -28.03 14.39 12.98
N MET A 63 -29.00 13.55 13.41
CA MET A 63 -29.53 13.56 14.76
C MET A 63 -28.47 13.22 15.82
N PRO A 64 -28.55 13.82 17.04
CA PRO A 64 -27.57 13.56 18.10
C PRO A 64 -27.56 12.09 18.53
N GLY A 65 -26.42 11.41 18.38
CA GLY A 65 -26.23 10.06 18.93
C GLY A 65 -25.51 9.04 18.04
N GLY A 66 -25.21 9.33 16.76
CA GLY A 66 -24.44 8.47 15.89
C GLY A 66 -23.06 9.07 15.58
N GLU A 67 -22.00 8.52 16.14
CA GLU A 67 -20.63 8.89 15.75
C GLU A 67 -20.32 8.30 14.36
N GLU A 68 -20.63 9.05 13.31
CA GLU A 68 -20.15 8.71 11.97
C GLU A 68 -18.64 9.00 11.88
N PRO A 69 -17.87 8.18 11.12
CA PRO A 69 -16.45 8.43 10.94
C PRO A 69 -16.22 9.75 10.19
N SER A 70 -15.34 10.60 10.71
CA SER A 70 -14.99 11.89 10.10
C SER A 70 -14.10 11.66 8.88
N LEU A 71 -14.53 12.15 7.72
CA LEU A 71 -13.77 12.08 6.47
C LEU A 71 -12.46 12.85 6.59
N LEU A 72 -12.47 14.03 7.21
CA LEU A 72 -11.28 14.85 7.44
C LEU A 72 -10.22 14.10 8.26
N ARG A 73 -10.64 13.46 9.38
CA ARG A 73 -9.70 12.69 10.21
C ARG A 73 -9.08 11.55 9.44
N ASP A 74 -9.88 10.77 8.73
CA ASP A 74 -9.38 9.61 7.99
C ASP A 74 -8.46 10.02 6.83
N LEU A 75 -8.85 11.02 6.03
CA LEU A 75 -7.99 11.51 4.94
C LEU A 75 -6.74 12.22 5.44
N SER A 76 -6.77 12.86 6.63
CA SER A 76 -5.56 13.45 7.23
C SER A 76 -4.52 12.39 7.59
N LEU A 77 -4.94 11.20 8.05
CA LEU A 77 -4.03 10.08 8.33
C LEU A 77 -3.36 9.56 7.05
N VAL A 78 -4.13 9.46 5.95
CA VAL A 78 -3.58 9.08 4.64
C VAL A 78 -2.60 10.15 4.13
N ALA A 79 -2.96 11.44 4.26
CA ALA A 79 -2.13 12.56 3.85
C ALA A 79 -0.81 12.61 4.62
N VAL A 80 -0.84 12.44 5.95
CA VAL A 80 0.37 12.39 6.79
C VAL A 80 1.28 11.25 6.37
N GLY A 81 0.74 10.05 6.13
CA GLY A 81 1.52 8.92 5.65
C GLY A 81 2.20 9.22 4.31
N GLN A 82 1.48 9.76 3.33
CA GLN A 82 2.05 10.12 2.03
C GLN A 82 3.10 11.23 2.14
N LEU A 83 2.90 12.26 2.98
CA LEU A 83 3.89 13.32 3.21
C LEU A 83 5.19 12.76 3.79
N ILE A 84 5.11 11.81 4.73
CA ILE A 84 6.30 11.18 5.29
C ILE A 84 7.03 10.38 4.22
N VAL A 85 6.32 9.54 3.44
CA VAL A 85 6.94 8.76 2.36
C VAL A 85 7.55 9.67 1.29
N SER A 86 6.86 10.75 0.88
CA SER A 86 7.35 11.68 -0.13
C SER A 86 8.55 12.54 0.33
N SER A 87 8.94 12.47 1.60
CA SER A 87 10.11 13.20 2.13
C SER A 87 11.45 12.58 1.73
N ILE A 88 11.45 11.37 1.17
CA ILE A 88 12.63 10.67 0.68
C ILE A 88 12.42 10.22 -0.77
N PRO A 89 13.48 10.10 -1.59
CA PRO A 89 13.40 9.38 -2.84
C PRO A 89 13.19 7.89 -2.56
N LEU A 90 12.29 7.25 -3.33
CA LEU A 90 11.97 5.82 -3.17
C LEU A 90 12.84 4.92 -4.06
N HIS A 91 13.79 5.50 -4.78
CA HIS A 91 14.74 4.72 -5.54
C HIS A 91 15.52 3.77 -4.62
N ALA A 92 15.57 2.50 -4.99
CA ALA A 92 16.21 1.46 -4.17
C ALA A 92 17.72 1.69 -4.10
N GLU A 93 18.22 1.92 -2.90
CA GLU A 93 19.64 2.04 -2.56
C GLU A 93 19.96 1.11 -1.39
N LEU A 94 21.17 0.53 -1.36
CA LEU A 94 21.53 -0.49 -0.38
C LEU A 94 22.65 -0.05 0.59
N ASP A 95 23.06 1.22 0.58
CA ASP A 95 24.00 1.73 1.57
C ASP A 95 23.31 1.92 2.94
N ASN A 96 24.12 2.09 3.99
CA ASN A 96 23.62 2.18 5.38
C ASN A 96 22.69 3.39 5.58
N LEU A 97 23.01 4.54 4.97
CA LEU A 97 22.22 5.75 5.13
C LEU A 97 20.85 5.61 4.46
N ALA A 98 20.83 5.02 3.27
CA ALA A 98 19.59 4.72 2.55
C ALA A 98 18.71 3.75 3.35
N MET A 99 19.27 2.66 3.87
CA MET A 99 18.51 1.71 4.70
C MET A 99 17.91 2.37 5.96
N VAL A 100 18.66 3.24 6.64
CA VAL A 100 18.13 4.00 7.79
C VAL A 100 17.04 4.97 7.34
N ARG A 101 17.26 5.72 6.27
CA ARG A 101 16.30 6.68 5.70
C ARG A 101 14.99 5.98 5.33
N PHE A 102 15.06 4.86 4.62
CA PHE A 102 13.88 4.05 4.29
C PHE A 102 13.16 3.53 5.53
N THR A 103 13.90 2.98 6.50
CA THR A 103 13.30 2.47 7.75
C THR A 103 12.56 3.57 8.50
N LEU A 104 13.13 4.77 8.61
CA LEU A 104 12.51 5.89 9.31
C LEU A 104 11.29 6.43 8.54
N ALA A 105 11.39 6.60 7.23
CA ALA A 105 10.29 7.14 6.43
C ALA A 105 9.14 6.13 6.31
N LEU A 106 9.41 4.90 5.90
CA LEU A 106 8.37 3.88 5.77
C LEU A 106 7.78 3.51 7.13
N GLY A 107 8.63 3.30 8.15
CA GLY A 107 8.17 3.06 9.52
C GLY A 107 7.35 4.23 10.06
N GLY A 108 7.81 5.46 9.86
CA GLY A 108 7.09 6.68 10.25
C GLY A 108 5.73 6.81 9.57
N ALA A 109 5.63 6.48 8.28
CA ALA A 109 4.38 6.56 7.52
C ALA A 109 3.29 5.59 8.02
N VAL A 110 3.66 4.53 8.73
CA VAL A 110 2.72 3.61 9.39
C VAL A 110 2.50 4.01 10.85
N VAL A 111 3.58 4.26 11.59
CA VAL A 111 3.53 4.50 13.04
C VAL A 111 2.87 5.84 13.36
N VAL A 112 3.19 6.92 12.63
CA VAL A 112 2.64 8.25 12.94
C VAL A 112 1.11 8.30 12.72
N PRO A 113 0.53 7.88 11.58
CA PRO A 113 -0.92 7.80 11.43
C PRO A 113 -1.58 6.89 12.48
N TYR A 114 -0.96 5.76 12.82
CA TYR A 114 -1.46 4.86 13.87
C TYR A 114 -1.53 5.56 15.23
N LEU A 115 -0.47 6.26 15.63
CA LEU A 115 -0.43 6.99 16.89
C LEU A 115 -1.45 8.14 16.93
N ILE A 116 -1.61 8.88 15.81
CA ILE A 116 -2.62 9.95 15.70
C ILE A 116 -4.03 9.36 15.83
N SER A 117 -4.35 8.28 15.08
CA SER A 117 -5.65 7.60 15.19
C SER A 117 -5.93 7.14 16.61
N ARG A 118 -4.94 6.56 17.28
CA ARG A 118 -5.12 5.94 18.59
C ARG A 118 -5.17 6.95 19.74
N PHE A 119 -4.30 7.96 19.75
CA PHE A 119 -4.10 8.84 20.91
C PHE A 119 -4.67 10.25 20.71
N VAL A 120 -4.68 10.77 19.48
CA VAL A 120 -5.20 12.10 19.16
C VAL A 120 -6.69 12.01 18.82
N TYR A 121 -7.05 11.22 17.82
CA TYR A 121 -8.44 11.06 17.38
C TYR A 121 -9.24 10.09 18.25
N ARG A 122 -8.55 9.14 18.91
CA ARG A 122 -9.15 8.14 19.81
C ARG A 122 -10.23 7.27 19.15
N ASP A 123 -10.15 7.10 17.84
CA ASP A 123 -11.15 6.38 17.05
C ASP A 123 -10.71 4.94 16.69
N TYR A 124 -9.45 4.58 16.93
CA TYR A 124 -8.89 3.24 16.71
C TYR A 124 -9.14 2.71 15.29
N ALA A 125 -9.17 3.57 14.28
CA ALA A 125 -9.48 3.23 12.90
C ALA A 125 -8.45 2.28 12.30
N ILE A 126 -7.15 2.53 12.56
CA ILE A 126 -6.04 1.71 12.05
C ILE A 126 -5.80 0.53 12.99
N ARG A 127 -5.80 -0.68 12.45
CA ARG A 127 -5.56 -1.93 13.18
C ARG A 127 -4.74 -2.89 12.32
N PHE A 128 -3.88 -3.65 12.98
CA PHE A 128 -3.02 -4.66 12.34
C PHE A 128 -3.43 -6.07 12.81
N PRO A 129 -4.43 -6.71 12.19
CA PRO A 129 -4.97 -8.01 12.60
C PRO A 129 -4.02 -9.15 12.17
N TRP A 130 -2.88 -9.30 12.86
CA TRP A 130 -1.87 -10.31 12.53
C TRP A 130 -2.45 -11.73 12.46
N ARG A 131 -3.27 -12.12 13.43
CA ARG A 131 -3.83 -13.47 13.56
C ARG A 131 -5.35 -13.46 13.38
N GLY A 132 -5.84 -12.85 12.29
CA GLY A 132 -7.26 -12.89 11.96
C GLY A 132 -7.64 -14.19 11.23
N GLY A 133 -8.94 -14.49 11.17
CA GLY A 133 -9.52 -15.51 10.27
C GLY A 133 -9.32 -16.98 10.62
N GLY A 134 -8.59 -17.32 11.68
CA GLY A 134 -8.38 -18.71 12.07
C GLY A 134 -7.33 -19.47 11.25
N LYS A 135 -7.45 -20.81 11.14
CA LYS A 135 -6.52 -21.65 10.35
C LYS A 135 -6.75 -21.46 8.86
N TRP A 136 -5.67 -21.41 8.10
CA TRP A 136 -5.74 -21.27 6.63
C TRP A 136 -6.39 -22.51 5.99
N THR A 137 -7.31 -22.23 5.09
CA THR A 137 -8.04 -23.27 4.34
C THR A 137 -7.17 -23.87 3.22
N ARG A 138 -7.58 -25.01 2.67
CA ARG A 138 -6.90 -25.61 1.50
C ARG A 138 -6.86 -24.66 0.30
N LEU A 139 -7.92 -23.86 0.11
CA LEU A 139 -7.96 -22.85 -0.96
C LEU A 139 -6.92 -21.76 -0.73
N GLN A 140 -6.75 -21.29 0.51
CA GLN A 140 -5.73 -20.29 0.85
C GLN A 140 -4.32 -20.83 0.65
N TRP A 141 -4.03 -22.08 1.01
CA TRP A 141 -2.76 -22.73 0.70
C TRP A 141 -2.54 -22.88 -0.82
N GLY A 142 -3.57 -23.30 -1.56
CA GLY A 142 -3.53 -23.36 -3.03
C GLY A 142 -3.26 -22.00 -3.67
N TRP A 143 -3.82 -20.91 -3.09
CA TRP A 143 -3.57 -19.54 -3.55
C TRP A 143 -2.11 -19.11 -3.35
N LEU A 144 -1.47 -19.44 -2.21
CA LEU A 144 -0.04 -19.16 -1.99
C LEU A 144 0.83 -19.84 -3.06
N VAL A 145 0.55 -21.11 -3.36
CA VAL A 145 1.25 -21.84 -4.43
C VAL A 145 0.96 -21.20 -5.80
N GLY A 146 -0.28 -20.81 -6.06
CA GLY A 146 -0.68 -20.14 -7.30
C GLY A 146 0.03 -18.81 -7.50
N VAL A 147 0.14 -17.98 -6.46
CA VAL A 147 0.86 -16.69 -6.51
C VAL A 147 2.34 -16.90 -6.78
N LEU A 148 2.96 -17.89 -6.12
CA LEU A 148 4.37 -18.23 -6.36
C LEU A 148 4.59 -18.68 -7.82
N ALA A 149 3.72 -19.55 -8.34
CA ALA A 149 3.80 -20.05 -9.71
C ALA A 149 3.58 -18.92 -10.75
N LEU A 150 2.61 -18.05 -10.53
CA LEU A 150 2.35 -16.87 -11.38
C LEU A 150 3.52 -15.89 -11.33
N GLY A 151 4.03 -15.59 -10.15
CA GLY A 151 5.21 -14.76 -9.97
C GLY A 151 6.42 -15.33 -10.73
N TRP A 152 6.67 -16.61 -10.57
CA TRP A 152 7.77 -17.31 -11.25
C TRP A 152 7.67 -17.27 -12.78
N LEU A 153 6.45 -17.34 -13.31
CA LEU A 153 6.22 -17.30 -14.76
C LEU A 153 6.30 -15.88 -15.33
N ILE A 154 5.76 -14.88 -14.61
CA ILE A 154 5.54 -13.55 -15.16
C ILE A 154 6.70 -12.60 -14.84
N LEU A 155 7.22 -12.62 -13.60
CA LEU A 155 8.21 -11.63 -13.15
C LEU A 155 9.55 -11.72 -13.88
N PRO A 156 10.15 -12.89 -14.14
CA PRO A 156 11.37 -12.96 -14.91
C PRO A 156 11.21 -12.35 -16.30
N PHE A 157 10.11 -12.70 -16.97
CA PHE A 157 9.79 -12.12 -18.28
C PHE A 157 9.65 -10.59 -18.19
N TYR A 158 8.88 -10.08 -17.20
CA TYR A 158 8.72 -8.63 -17.00
C TYR A 158 10.06 -7.94 -16.77
N PHE A 159 10.81 -8.38 -15.75
CA PHE A 159 12.03 -7.69 -15.34
C PHE A 159 13.12 -7.71 -16.42
N LEU A 160 13.31 -8.86 -17.08
CA LEU A 160 14.42 -9.06 -18.02
C LEU A 160 14.09 -8.47 -19.39
N THR A 161 12.88 -8.68 -19.93
CA THR A 161 12.56 -8.21 -21.29
C THR A 161 12.29 -6.71 -21.36
N SER A 162 11.77 -6.10 -20.30
CA SER A 162 11.57 -4.65 -20.23
C SER A 162 12.82 -3.89 -19.75
N GLY A 163 13.81 -4.58 -19.22
CA GLY A 163 15.03 -3.97 -18.69
C GLY A 163 14.82 -3.23 -17.35
N VAL A 164 13.63 -3.34 -16.73
CA VAL A 164 13.34 -2.60 -15.49
C VAL A 164 14.18 -3.05 -14.30
N TYR A 165 14.80 -4.24 -14.34
CA TYR A 165 15.76 -4.65 -13.30
C TYR A 165 16.90 -3.64 -13.10
N GLN A 166 17.21 -2.82 -14.12
CA GLN A 166 18.22 -1.75 -14.04
C GLN A 166 17.81 -0.58 -13.12
N ASN A 167 16.54 -0.50 -12.72
CA ASN A 167 16.07 0.46 -11.73
C ASN A 167 16.46 0.08 -10.29
N TRP A 168 17.02 -1.11 -10.09
CA TRP A 168 17.54 -1.59 -8.80
C TRP A 168 19.06 -1.61 -8.78
N PRO A 169 19.67 -1.46 -7.60
CA PRO A 169 21.13 -1.47 -7.49
C PRO A 169 21.71 -2.81 -7.89
N VAL A 170 22.91 -2.77 -8.47
CA VAL A 170 23.66 -3.97 -8.80
C VAL A 170 24.03 -4.72 -7.53
N VAL A 171 23.68 -6.00 -7.45
CA VAL A 171 23.92 -6.88 -6.30
C VAL A 171 24.85 -8.04 -6.71
N ASN A 172 26.16 -7.82 -6.65
CA ASN A 172 27.20 -8.75 -7.06
C ASN A 172 28.05 -9.29 -5.90
N THR A 173 27.74 -8.91 -4.67
CA THR A 173 28.42 -9.43 -3.47
C THR A 173 27.40 -10.06 -2.50
N PRO A 174 27.81 -11.05 -1.68
CA PRO A 174 26.92 -11.67 -0.70
C PRO A 174 26.28 -10.66 0.26
N GLU A 175 27.01 -9.60 0.64
CA GLU A 175 26.48 -8.54 1.49
C GLU A 175 25.35 -7.75 0.81
N LEU A 176 25.54 -7.33 -0.44
CA LEU A 176 24.50 -6.60 -1.19
C LEU A 176 23.28 -7.47 -1.48
N ILE A 177 23.49 -8.77 -1.76
CA ILE A 177 22.42 -9.74 -1.93
C ILE A 177 21.61 -9.87 -0.63
N ALA A 178 22.28 -9.97 0.53
CA ALA A 178 21.61 -10.04 1.82
C ALA A 178 20.84 -8.73 2.14
N ARG A 179 21.41 -7.57 1.84
CA ARG A 179 20.74 -6.26 2.01
C ARG A 179 19.52 -6.14 1.10
N LEU A 180 19.62 -6.56 -0.16
CA LEU A 180 18.49 -6.60 -1.07
C LEU A 180 17.37 -7.51 -0.53
N PHE A 181 17.70 -8.70 -0.04
CA PHE A 181 16.73 -9.63 0.56
C PHE A 181 15.97 -9.00 1.73
N VAL A 182 16.68 -8.35 2.65
CA VAL A 182 16.10 -7.65 3.79
C VAL A 182 15.25 -6.46 3.32
N GLY A 183 15.74 -5.67 2.36
CA GLY A 183 15.05 -4.50 1.83
C GLY A 183 13.72 -4.86 1.16
N VAL A 184 13.75 -5.83 0.23
CA VAL A 184 12.55 -6.30 -0.49
C VAL A 184 11.51 -6.85 0.49
N GLY A 185 11.93 -7.72 1.42
CA GLY A 185 11.00 -8.27 2.42
C GLY A 185 10.45 -7.22 3.39
N ALA A 186 11.24 -6.21 3.79
CA ALA A 186 10.77 -5.12 4.64
C ALA A 186 9.75 -4.25 3.93
N VAL A 187 9.97 -3.93 2.65
CA VAL A 187 9.03 -3.15 1.82
C VAL A 187 7.73 -3.93 1.63
N GLY A 188 7.77 -5.23 1.30
CA GLY A 188 6.56 -6.03 1.13
C GLY A 188 5.71 -6.16 2.40
N ILE A 189 6.34 -6.21 3.60
CA ILE A 189 5.60 -6.13 4.87
C ILE A 189 4.99 -4.73 5.03
N TRP A 190 5.75 -3.69 4.76
CA TRP A 190 5.30 -2.31 4.89
C TRP A 190 4.13 -2.00 3.94
N ASP A 191 4.15 -2.50 2.72
CA ASP A 191 3.08 -2.32 1.75
C ASP A 191 1.73 -2.78 2.31
N GLU A 192 1.67 -3.92 2.99
CA GLU A 192 0.44 -4.42 3.60
C GLU A 192 0.02 -3.57 4.83
N LEU A 193 0.97 -3.06 5.59
CA LEU A 193 0.67 -2.19 6.73
C LEU A 193 0.14 -0.83 6.27
N PHE A 194 0.74 -0.26 5.24
CA PHE A 194 0.38 1.08 4.76
C PHE A 194 -0.82 1.05 3.81
N PHE A 195 -0.74 0.32 2.70
CA PHE A 195 -1.80 0.40 1.68
C PHE A 195 -3.06 -0.34 2.09
N ILE A 196 -2.93 -1.50 2.74
CA ILE A 196 -4.09 -2.32 3.13
C ILE A 196 -4.60 -1.93 4.52
N CYS A 197 -3.76 -2.00 5.55
CA CYS A 197 -4.21 -1.78 6.93
C CYS A 197 -4.43 -0.29 7.27
N THR A 198 -3.86 0.64 6.50
CA THR A 198 -4.05 2.08 6.70
C THR A 198 -4.92 2.68 5.60
N VAL A 199 -4.42 2.82 4.38
CA VAL A 199 -5.12 3.55 3.30
C VAL A 199 -6.47 2.89 2.97
N PHE A 200 -6.47 1.60 2.62
CA PHE A 200 -7.70 0.90 2.24
C PHE A 200 -8.72 0.84 3.39
N VAL A 201 -8.28 0.54 4.61
CA VAL A 201 -9.18 0.44 5.78
C VAL A 201 -9.83 1.79 6.09
N LEU A 202 -9.09 2.90 6.03
CA LEU A 202 -9.63 4.24 6.23
C LEU A 202 -10.65 4.61 5.14
N LEU A 203 -10.32 4.38 3.87
CA LEU A 203 -11.25 4.61 2.75
C LEU A 203 -12.51 3.74 2.84
N ARG A 204 -12.40 2.50 3.34
CA ARG A 204 -13.54 1.59 3.54
C ARG A 204 -14.55 2.08 4.58
N ARG A 205 -14.21 3.01 5.43
CA ARG A 205 -15.16 3.62 6.38
C ARG A 205 -16.17 4.53 5.68
N HIS A 206 -15.81 5.06 4.49
CA HIS A 206 -16.60 6.05 3.75
C HIS A 206 -17.14 5.53 2.42
N PHE A 207 -16.47 4.54 1.82
CA PHE A 207 -16.76 4.09 0.45
C PHE A 207 -17.05 2.60 0.39
N VAL A 208 -17.82 2.18 -0.64
CA VAL A 208 -18.02 0.76 -0.96
C VAL A 208 -16.69 0.10 -1.35
N ILE A 209 -16.65 -1.23 -1.29
CA ILE A 209 -15.41 -2.01 -1.46
C ILE A 209 -14.64 -1.64 -2.74
N TRP A 210 -15.33 -1.58 -3.88
CA TRP A 210 -14.66 -1.32 -5.15
C TRP A 210 -14.09 0.09 -5.24
N GLN A 211 -14.79 1.12 -4.72
CA GLN A 211 -14.31 2.51 -4.70
C GLN A 211 -13.06 2.65 -3.82
N ALA A 212 -13.12 2.15 -2.59
CA ALA A 212 -11.98 2.18 -1.68
C ALA A 212 -10.78 1.40 -2.24
N ASN A 213 -11.04 0.27 -2.92
CA ASN A 213 -10.00 -0.57 -3.51
C ASN A 213 -9.33 0.11 -4.72
N VAL A 214 -10.10 0.74 -5.61
CA VAL A 214 -9.54 1.51 -6.73
C VAL A 214 -8.73 2.70 -6.22
N LEU A 215 -9.25 3.44 -5.23
CA LEU A 215 -8.56 4.58 -4.65
C LEU A 215 -7.22 4.20 -4.01
N GLN A 216 -7.18 3.14 -3.19
CA GLN A 216 -5.91 2.67 -2.61
C GLN A 216 -4.94 2.17 -3.69
N THR A 217 -5.46 1.51 -4.75
CA THR A 217 -4.63 1.03 -5.86
C THR A 217 -3.88 2.18 -6.56
N VAL A 218 -4.50 3.36 -6.70
CA VAL A 218 -3.82 4.55 -7.25
C VAL A 218 -2.59 4.91 -6.42
N VAL A 219 -2.72 4.90 -5.10
CA VAL A 219 -1.60 5.22 -4.19
C VAL A 219 -0.52 4.15 -4.25
N PHE A 220 -0.91 2.88 -4.20
CA PHE A 220 -0.02 1.73 -4.25
C PHE A 220 0.82 1.69 -5.54
N VAL A 221 0.16 1.79 -6.69
CA VAL A 221 0.83 1.71 -8.00
C VAL A 221 1.76 2.90 -8.23
N ALA A 222 1.38 4.10 -7.77
CA ALA A 222 2.24 5.27 -7.86
C ALA A 222 3.53 5.11 -7.03
N PHE A 223 3.44 4.53 -5.84
CA PHE A 223 4.60 4.19 -5.02
C PHE A 223 5.50 3.17 -5.71
N LEU A 224 4.94 2.06 -6.19
CA LEU A 224 5.72 1.02 -6.87
C LEU A 224 6.37 1.52 -8.17
N TRP A 225 5.74 2.47 -8.87
CA TRP A 225 6.34 3.10 -10.04
C TRP A 225 7.67 3.78 -9.70
N GLU A 226 7.72 4.58 -8.63
CA GLU A 226 8.96 5.24 -8.21
C GLU A 226 9.98 4.25 -7.64
N LEU A 227 9.51 3.20 -6.94
CA LEU A 227 10.36 2.12 -6.44
C LEU A 227 11.10 1.37 -7.56
N GLY A 228 10.56 1.40 -8.80
CA GLY A 228 11.21 0.81 -9.97
C GLY A 228 10.32 -0.03 -10.87
N TYR A 229 9.07 -0.33 -10.50
CA TYR A 229 8.13 -1.11 -11.33
C TYR A 229 7.55 -0.28 -12.48
N GLN A 230 8.45 0.16 -13.38
CA GLN A 230 8.15 1.03 -14.51
C GLN A 230 7.74 0.24 -15.78
N ALA A 231 7.78 0.88 -16.95
CA ALA A 231 7.33 0.34 -18.22
C ALA A 231 5.88 -0.18 -18.14
N TRP A 232 5.66 -1.47 -18.43
CA TRP A 232 4.33 -2.07 -18.31
C TRP A 232 4.03 -2.65 -16.90
N GLY A 233 4.85 -2.30 -15.89
CA GLY A 233 4.65 -2.67 -14.48
C GLY A 233 3.24 -2.42 -13.93
N PRO A 234 2.56 -1.30 -14.25
CA PRO A 234 1.18 -1.08 -13.82
C PRO A 234 0.20 -2.19 -14.25
N VAL A 235 0.46 -2.88 -15.36
CA VAL A 235 -0.35 -4.04 -15.80
C VAL A 235 -0.27 -5.20 -14.79
N LEU A 236 0.82 -5.31 -14.04
CA LEU A 236 1.02 -6.31 -12.99
C LEU A 236 0.60 -5.79 -11.61
N THR A 237 0.99 -4.56 -11.28
CA THR A 237 0.81 -4.00 -9.94
C THR A 237 -0.64 -3.58 -9.66
N ILE A 238 -1.42 -3.15 -10.67
CA ILE A 238 -2.85 -2.84 -10.51
C ILE A 238 -3.65 -4.10 -10.11
N PRO A 239 -3.63 -5.22 -10.86
CA PRO A 239 -4.33 -6.43 -10.45
C PRO A 239 -3.86 -6.96 -9.09
N PHE A 240 -2.55 -6.89 -8.81
CA PHE A 240 -1.99 -7.30 -7.53
C PHE A 240 -2.61 -6.50 -6.37
N ALA A 241 -2.58 -5.16 -6.42
CA ALA A 241 -3.16 -4.29 -5.40
C ALA A 241 -4.66 -4.55 -5.17
N LEU A 242 -5.42 -4.68 -6.28
CA LEU A 242 -6.86 -4.96 -6.21
C LEU A 242 -7.15 -6.31 -5.54
N VAL A 243 -6.38 -7.33 -5.86
CA VAL A 243 -6.54 -8.68 -5.29
C VAL A 243 -6.14 -8.71 -3.81
N GLN A 244 -5.03 -8.06 -3.42
CA GLN A 244 -4.58 -8.01 -2.02
C GLN A 244 -5.64 -7.45 -1.08
N ALA A 245 -6.30 -6.36 -1.45
CA ALA A 245 -7.39 -5.79 -0.65
C ALA A 245 -8.59 -6.76 -0.51
N VAL A 246 -8.96 -7.46 -1.58
CA VAL A 246 -10.04 -8.46 -1.54
C VAL A 246 -9.64 -9.67 -0.69
N VAL A 247 -8.40 -10.14 -0.81
CA VAL A 247 -7.84 -11.23 0.00
C VAL A 247 -7.86 -10.85 1.48
N PHE A 248 -7.43 -9.62 1.82
CA PHE A 248 -7.50 -9.12 3.19
C PHE A 248 -8.93 -9.11 3.75
N LEU A 249 -9.90 -8.61 2.99
CA LEU A 249 -11.31 -8.61 3.42
C LEU A 249 -11.86 -10.02 3.70
N ARG A 250 -11.46 -10.99 2.89
CA ARG A 250 -11.92 -12.38 3.02
C ARG A 250 -11.22 -13.15 4.15
N THR A 251 -9.92 -12.91 4.31
CA THR A 251 -9.11 -13.64 5.29
C THR A 251 -9.09 -12.95 6.65
N ARG A 252 -9.26 -11.64 6.68
CA ARG A 252 -9.11 -10.78 7.88
C ARG A 252 -7.79 -11.04 8.61
N SER A 253 -6.76 -11.45 7.88
CA SER A 253 -5.45 -11.83 8.42
C SER A 253 -4.35 -11.08 7.72
N LEU A 254 -3.68 -10.18 8.47
CA LEU A 254 -2.49 -9.49 7.98
C LEU A 254 -1.37 -10.50 7.68
N ALA A 255 -1.16 -11.50 8.54
CA ALA A 255 -0.15 -12.52 8.30
C ALA A 255 -0.36 -13.25 6.98
N TYR A 256 -1.61 -13.46 6.56
CA TYR A 256 -1.89 -14.12 5.29
C TYR A 256 -1.53 -13.23 4.09
N VAL A 257 -1.98 -11.97 4.06
CA VAL A 257 -1.67 -11.07 2.94
C VAL A 257 -0.19 -10.76 2.86
N VAL A 258 0.48 -10.58 4.01
CA VAL A 258 1.95 -10.47 4.07
C VAL A 258 2.63 -11.71 3.49
N SER A 259 2.14 -12.92 3.80
CA SER A 259 2.71 -14.15 3.22
C SER A 259 2.54 -14.22 1.71
N VAL A 260 1.38 -13.80 1.17
CA VAL A 260 1.14 -13.68 -0.27
C VAL A 260 2.16 -12.72 -0.91
N HIS A 261 2.33 -11.54 -0.31
CA HIS A 261 3.25 -10.50 -0.81
C HIS A 261 4.70 -10.99 -0.78
N LEU A 262 5.16 -11.50 0.35
CA LEU A 262 6.54 -11.98 0.51
C LEU A 262 6.90 -13.15 -0.42
N LEU A 263 5.94 -14.00 -0.78
CA LEU A 263 6.17 -15.04 -1.80
C LEU A 263 6.39 -14.43 -3.18
N PHE A 264 5.64 -13.37 -3.52
CA PHE A 264 5.84 -12.63 -4.75
C PHE A 264 7.20 -11.91 -4.74
N ASP A 265 7.52 -11.24 -3.65
CA ASP A 265 8.80 -10.55 -3.43
C ASP A 265 10.00 -11.50 -3.42
N ALA A 266 9.84 -12.72 -2.95
CA ALA A 266 10.90 -13.72 -3.04
C ALA A 266 11.27 -14.02 -4.50
N VAL A 267 10.29 -14.04 -5.40
CA VAL A 267 10.57 -14.18 -6.84
C VAL A 267 11.21 -12.91 -7.40
N VAL A 268 10.74 -11.71 -7.01
CA VAL A 268 11.38 -10.44 -7.40
C VAL A 268 12.86 -10.45 -7.00
N PHE A 269 13.15 -10.79 -5.74
CA PHE A 269 14.51 -10.90 -5.25
C PHE A 269 15.37 -11.86 -6.10
N LEU A 270 14.86 -13.06 -6.39
CA LEU A 270 15.59 -14.05 -7.20
C LEU A 270 15.84 -13.56 -8.63
N VAL A 271 14.86 -12.89 -9.24
CA VAL A 271 15.00 -12.31 -10.58
C VAL A 271 16.07 -11.22 -10.60
N LEU A 272 16.07 -10.33 -9.60
CA LEU A 272 17.08 -9.26 -9.50
C LEU A 272 18.49 -9.82 -9.29
N VAL A 273 18.64 -10.84 -8.43
CA VAL A 273 19.94 -11.52 -8.24
C VAL A 273 20.38 -12.20 -9.54
N HIS A 274 19.48 -12.88 -10.23
CA HIS A 274 19.79 -13.52 -11.52
C HIS A 274 20.21 -12.48 -12.58
N ALA A 275 19.47 -11.38 -12.71
CA ALA A 275 19.75 -10.34 -13.70
C ALA A 275 21.13 -9.67 -13.51
N HIS A 276 21.56 -9.50 -12.25
CA HIS A 276 22.85 -8.88 -11.94
C HIS A 276 24.01 -9.89 -11.83
N ASN A 277 23.73 -11.19 -11.82
CA ASN A 277 24.75 -12.25 -11.75
C ASN A 277 24.45 -13.35 -12.80
N PRO A 278 24.65 -13.07 -14.09
CA PRO A 278 24.42 -14.05 -15.15
C PRO A 278 25.25 -15.32 -14.90
N GLY A 279 24.61 -16.48 -14.84
CA GLY A 279 25.25 -17.77 -14.59
C GLY A 279 25.30 -18.21 -13.11
N ALA A 280 25.04 -17.35 -12.14
CA ALA A 280 24.97 -17.75 -10.72
C ALA A 280 23.69 -18.53 -10.39
N ILE A 281 22.59 -18.21 -11.04
CA ILE A 281 21.28 -18.86 -10.85
C ILE A 281 20.66 -19.07 -12.24
N SER A 282 20.59 -20.31 -12.72
CA SER A 282 19.98 -20.67 -14.02
C SER A 282 18.64 -21.36 -13.84
N VAL A 283 17.73 -20.72 -13.10
CA VAL A 283 16.42 -21.32 -12.73
C VAL A 283 15.25 -20.74 -13.51
N PHE A 284 15.45 -19.67 -14.27
CA PHE A 284 14.41 -19.05 -15.09
C PHE A 284 14.49 -19.48 -16.55
N LEU A 285 13.34 -19.50 -17.22
CA LEU A 285 13.19 -19.94 -18.63
C LEU A 285 13.50 -18.80 -19.63
N VAL A 286 13.99 -17.66 -19.17
CA VAL A 286 14.23 -16.45 -19.99
C VAL A 286 15.69 -16.09 -19.95
#